data_a9be7b925b35c22ab4bb79e1b70cbe9c
#
_entry.id   a9be7b925b35c22ab4bb79e1b70cbe9c
#
_cell.length_a   1.000
_cell.length_b   1.000
_cell.length_c   1.000
_cell.angle_alpha   90.00
_cell.angle_beta   90.00
_cell.angle_gamma   90.00
#
_symmetry.space_group_name_H-M   'P 1'
#
loop_
_entity.id
_entity.type
_entity.pdbx_description
1 polymer ?
#
loop_
_entity_poly.entity_id
_entity_poly.type
_entity_poly.pdbx_seq_one_letter_code
_entity_poly.pdbx_strand_id
1 'polypeptide(L)'
;GVNLHFLQSKKFKTNKIKVRFSSLLDENTVAARVLVACMMETANQKYPTSQLFREKLASLYGVELSTSVSKRGRVHYVDLNISFVRDDFLSKKNVLTDEVLDIIETIFFSPLVVEDHFDSDTFDVEKKNTISDLESEIEEPYYYAHGQLNQLFFEDETIGMSRLGKVDLVRQETAQNSLEQFHQ
;
A
#
# COMPACT_ATOMS: atom_id res chain seq x y z
N GLY A 1 -13.83 11.87 7.27
CA GLY A 1 -13.91 11.32 8.62
C GLY A 1 -13.39 9.88 8.66
N VAL A 2 -13.04 9.37 9.84
CA VAL A 2 -12.55 8.01 10.06
C VAL A 2 -13.69 7.13 10.57
N ASN A 3 -13.86 5.96 9.96
CA ASN A 3 -14.81 4.94 10.42
C ASN A 3 -14.01 3.79 11.05
N LEU A 4 -14.31 3.43 12.30
CA LEU A 4 -13.68 2.31 13.00
C LEU A 4 -14.65 1.15 13.12
N HIS A 5 -14.22 -0.04 12.69
CA HIS A 5 -14.99 -1.28 12.80
C HIS A 5 -14.22 -2.30 13.63
N PHE A 6 -14.87 -2.87 14.64
CA PHE A 6 -14.33 -3.91 15.50
C PHE A 6 -15.04 -5.23 15.26
N LEU A 7 -14.29 -6.29 14.95
CA LEU A 7 -14.77 -7.66 14.81
C LEU A 7 -14.05 -8.55 15.81
N GLN A 8 -14.70 -8.91 16.90
CA GLN A 8 -14.13 -9.80 17.90
C GLN A 8 -14.40 -11.27 17.55
N SER A 9 -13.35 -12.10 17.55
CA SER A 9 -13.46 -13.55 17.33
C SER A 9 -12.48 -14.30 18.22
N LYS A 10 -12.94 -15.39 18.86
CA LYS A 10 -12.09 -16.32 19.60
C LYS A 10 -11.50 -17.45 18.73
N LYS A 11 -11.91 -17.51 17.46
CA LYS A 11 -11.54 -18.59 16.52
C LYS A 11 -10.08 -18.50 16.07
N PHE A 12 -9.52 -17.28 16.00
CA PHE A 12 -8.21 -17.03 15.41
C PHE A 12 -7.16 -16.72 16.49
N LYS A 13 -5.93 -17.19 16.26
CA LYS A 13 -4.76 -16.92 17.11
C LYS A 13 -4.04 -15.62 16.72
N THR A 14 -4.49 -14.98 15.66
CA THR A 14 -3.91 -13.73 15.14
C THR A 14 -4.91 -12.60 15.23
N ASN A 15 -4.39 -11.40 15.44
CA ASN A 15 -5.08 -10.14 15.20
C ASN A 15 -4.80 -9.68 13.77
N LYS A 16 -5.76 -8.99 13.18
CA LYS A 16 -5.58 -8.34 11.88
C LYS A 16 -6.06 -6.90 11.96
N ILE A 17 -5.20 -5.96 11.58
CA ILE A 17 -5.54 -4.56 11.41
C ILE A 17 -5.54 -4.27 9.92
N LYS A 18 -6.58 -3.60 9.45
CA LYS A 18 -6.69 -3.13 8.07
C LYS A 18 -7.03 -1.66 8.08
N VAL A 19 -6.16 -0.83 7.53
CA VAL A 19 -6.43 0.58 7.29
C VAL A 19 -6.73 0.77 5.81
N ARG A 20 -7.88 1.35 5.49
CA ARG A 20 -8.33 1.54 4.10
C ARG A 20 -8.51 3.02 3.79
N PHE A 21 -7.84 3.47 2.75
CA PHE A 21 -8.02 4.77 2.14
C PHE A 21 -8.82 4.62 0.84
N SER A 22 -9.87 5.40 0.70
CA SER A 22 -10.71 5.38 -0.50
C SER A 22 -10.78 6.76 -1.14
N SER A 23 -10.69 6.81 -2.46
CA SER A 23 -10.93 8.01 -3.26
C SER A 23 -11.60 7.63 -4.57
N LEU A 24 -12.08 8.62 -5.32
CA LEU A 24 -12.44 8.37 -6.71
C LEU A 24 -11.19 7.95 -7.49
N LEU A 25 -11.37 7.02 -8.41
CA LEU A 25 -10.32 6.65 -9.35
C LEU A 25 -10.14 7.79 -10.34
N ASP A 26 -8.94 8.33 -10.40
CA ASP A 26 -8.57 9.47 -11.23
C ASP A 26 -7.21 9.19 -11.88
N GLU A 27 -7.14 9.39 -13.19
CA GLU A 27 -5.94 9.19 -13.98
C GLU A 27 -4.75 10.04 -13.47
N ASN A 28 -5.02 11.23 -12.93
CA ASN A 28 -4.00 12.12 -12.42
C ASN A 28 -3.42 11.72 -11.07
N THR A 29 -4.10 10.86 -10.31
CA THR A 29 -3.68 10.51 -8.93
C THR A 29 -3.42 9.03 -8.73
N VAL A 30 -3.89 8.17 -9.63
CA VAL A 30 -3.78 6.71 -9.46
C VAL A 30 -2.34 6.22 -9.34
N ALA A 31 -1.43 6.74 -10.17
CA ALA A 31 -0.01 6.37 -10.14
C ALA A 31 0.66 6.78 -8.82
N ALA A 32 0.44 8.02 -8.39
CA ALA A 32 0.94 8.51 -7.11
C ALA A 32 0.44 7.66 -5.93
N ARG A 33 -0.85 7.32 -5.89
CA ARG A 33 -1.45 6.50 -4.84
C ARG A 33 -0.89 5.08 -4.79
N VAL A 34 -0.57 4.50 -5.95
CA VAL A 34 0.09 3.19 -6.04
C VAL A 34 1.49 3.26 -5.45
N LEU A 35 2.28 4.27 -5.83
CA LEU A 35 3.64 4.45 -5.32
C LEU A 35 3.66 4.81 -3.83
N VAL A 36 2.69 5.60 -3.34
CA VAL A 36 2.49 5.82 -1.90
C VAL A 36 2.28 4.49 -1.16
N ALA A 37 1.46 3.58 -1.70
CA ALA A 37 1.27 2.25 -1.10
C ALA A 37 2.60 1.49 -1.00
N CYS A 38 3.41 1.48 -2.07
CA CYS A 38 4.73 0.85 -2.07
C CYS A 38 5.67 1.50 -1.03
N MET A 39 5.73 2.82 -0.96
CA MET A 39 6.58 3.53 0.01
C MET A 39 6.20 3.22 1.45
N MET A 40 4.90 3.14 1.78
CA MET A 40 4.42 2.78 3.13
C MET A 40 4.85 1.38 3.57
N GLU A 41 5.02 0.45 2.63
CA GLU A 41 5.42 -0.93 2.91
C GLU A 41 6.94 -1.09 2.99
N THR A 42 7.70 -0.24 2.29
CA THR A 42 9.13 -0.46 2.05
C THR A 42 10.01 0.13 3.14
N ALA A 43 9.79 1.38 3.56
CA ALA A 43 10.66 2.08 4.50
C ALA A 43 9.96 3.28 5.16
N ASN A 44 10.54 3.76 6.26
CA ASN A 44 10.12 4.96 6.98
C ASN A 44 11.32 5.61 7.68
N GLN A 45 11.17 6.77 8.30
CA GLN A 45 12.30 7.46 8.93
C GLN A 45 12.97 6.66 10.05
N LYS A 46 12.21 5.84 10.78
CA LYS A 46 12.75 5.00 11.87
C LYS A 46 13.50 3.78 11.33
N TYR A 47 13.08 3.27 10.17
CA TYR A 47 13.65 2.13 9.47
C TYR A 47 13.88 2.53 8.00
N PRO A 48 15.00 3.23 7.69
CA PRO A 48 15.17 3.88 6.40
C PRO A 48 15.56 2.95 5.25
N THR A 49 15.63 1.66 5.49
CA THR A 49 15.84 0.66 4.44
C THR A 49 14.83 -0.48 4.57
N SER A 50 14.44 -1.07 3.44
CA SER A 50 13.57 -2.23 3.38
C SER A 50 14.09 -3.39 4.25
N GLN A 51 15.40 -3.59 4.29
CA GLN A 51 16.02 -4.61 5.13
C GLN A 51 15.77 -4.35 6.62
N LEU A 52 16.08 -3.15 7.11
CA LEU A 52 15.90 -2.79 8.53
C LEU A 52 14.43 -2.88 8.94
N PHE A 53 13.52 -2.48 8.05
CA PHE A 53 12.09 -2.55 8.34
C PHE A 53 11.61 -4.01 8.42
N ARG A 54 12.02 -4.85 7.47
CA ARG A 54 11.70 -6.29 7.49
C ARG A 54 12.33 -7.02 8.68
N GLU A 55 13.57 -6.69 9.07
CA GLU A 55 14.21 -7.23 10.28
C GLU A 55 13.41 -6.85 11.53
N LYS A 56 12.93 -5.59 11.63
CA LYS A 56 12.06 -5.18 12.75
C LYS A 56 10.76 -6.00 12.77
N LEU A 57 10.05 -6.13 11.66
CA LEU A 57 8.82 -6.92 11.58
C LEU A 57 9.06 -8.39 11.96
N ALA A 58 10.13 -9.00 11.46
CA ALA A 58 10.51 -10.36 11.79
C ALA A 58 10.84 -10.53 13.28
N SER A 59 11.49 -9.56 13.91
CA SER A 59 11.81 -9.57 15.35
C SER A 59 10.56 -9.52 16.24
N LEU A 60 9.43 -9.09 15.72
CA LEU A 60 8.13 -9.01 16.39
C LEU A 60 7.28 -10.27 16.17
N TYR A 61 7.88 -11.44 16.35
CA TYR A 61 7.21 -12.74 16.15
C TYR A 61 6.65 -12.93 14.72
N GLY A 62 7.30 -12.32 13.73
CA GLY A 62 6.91 -12.42 12.34
C GLY A 62 5.62 -11.64 12.03
N VAL A 63 5.55 -10.39 12.44
CA VAL A 63 4.47 -9.48 12.00
C VAL A 63 4.49 -9.40 10.49
N GLU A 64 3.36 -9.71 9.86
CA GLU A 64 3.16 -9.56 8.42
C GLU A 64 2.55 -8.18 8.15
N LEU A 65 3.20 -7.40 7.31
CA LEU A 65 2.74 -6.11 6.83
C LEU A 65 2.75 -6.12 5.31
N SER A 66 1.66 -5.70 4.70
CA SER A 66 1.54 -5.56 3.25
C SER A 66 0.60 -4.42 2.88
N THR A 67 0.85 -3.83 1.73
CA THR A 67 -0.11 -2.93 1.10
C THR A 67 -0.80 -3.63 -0.07
N SER A 68 -1.98 -3.16 -0.41
CA SER A 68 -2.69 -3.63 -1.60
C SER A 68 -3.52 -2.52 -2.21
N VAL A 69 -3.58 -2.53 -3.53
CA VAL A 69 -4.36 -1.57 -4.30
C VAL A 69 -5.48 -2.31 -5.02
N SER A 70 -6.70 -1.81 -4.90
CA SER A 70 -7.86 -2.40 -5.55
C SER A 70 -8.85 -1.32 -6.00
N LYS A 71 -9.80 -1.70 -6.85
CA LYS A 71 -10.90 -0.81 -7.26
C LYS A 71 -12.24 -1.52 -7.24
N ARG A 72 -13.30 -0.75 -7.02
CA ARG A 72 -14.69 -1.18 -7.24
C ARG A 72 -15.45 -0.07 -7.96
N GLY A 73 -15.83 -0.31 -9.21
CA GLY A 73 -16.36 0.72 -10.08
C GLY A 73 -15.42 1.91 -10.17
N ARG A 74 -15.87 3.08 -9.76
CA ARG A 74 -15.10 4.33 -9.76
C ARG A 74 -14.33 4.60 -8.47
N VAL A 75 -14.36 3.70 -7.49
CA VAL A 75 -13.66 3.92 -6.21
C VAL A 75 -12.37 3.12 -6.17
N HIS A 76 -11.30 3.82 -5.90
CA HIS A 76 -9.95 3.29 -5.73
C HIS A 76 -9.62 3.14 -4.25
N TYR A 77 -9.06 2.01 -3.88
CA TYR A 77 -8.71 1.68 -2.50
C TYR A 77 -7.23 1.40 -2.39
N VAL A 78 -6.60 2.00 -1.39
CA VAL A 78 -5.27 1.63 -0.89
C VAL A 78 -5.47 1.06 0.50
N ASP A 79 -5.06 -0.18 0.70
CA ASP A 79 -5.19 -0.90 1.97
C ASP A 79 -3.81 -1.17 2.57
N LEU A 80 -3.60 -0.80 3.82
CA LEU A 80 -2.52 -1.30 4.67
C LEU A 80 -3.07 -2.45 5.50
N ASN A 81 -2.46 -3.62 5.39
CA ASN A 81 -2.85 -4.83 6.10
C ASN A 81 -1.73 -5.26 7.05
N ILE A 82 -2.05 -5.50 8.30
CA ILE A 82 -1.10 -5.99 9.29
C ILE A 82 -1.71 -7.18 10.00
N SER A 83 -0.96 -8.28 10.07
CA SER A 83 -1.34 -9.52 10.75
C SER A 83 -0.27 -9.89 11.76
N PHE A 84 -0.67 -10.20 12.99
CA PHE A 84 0.24 -10.53 14.08
C PHE A 84 -0.40 -11.48 15.09
N VAL A 85 0.43 -12.19 15.85
CA VAL A 85 -0.02 -13.12 16.88
C VAL A 85 -0.69 -12.34 18.02
N ARG A 86 -1.75 -12.89 18.58
CA ARG A 86 -2.42 -12.28 19.76
C ARG A 86 -1.51 -12.35 20.98
N ASP A 87 -1.47 -11.27 21.75
CA ASP A 87 -0.69 -11.18 22.99
C ASP A 87 -1.01 -12.26 24.01
N ASP A 88 -2.23 -12.82 23.99
CA ASP A 88 -2.64 -13.93 24.87
C ASP A 88 -1.79 -15.20 24.71
N PHE A 89 -1.13 -15.35 23.56
CA PHE A 89 -0.27 -16.51 23.25
C PHE A 89 1.22 -16.21 23.50
N LEU A 90 1.55 -15.01 23.95
CA LEU A 90 2.91 -14.58 24.22
C LEU A 90 3.21 -14.56 25.72
N SER A 91 4.49 -14.71 26.08
CA SER A 91 4.93 -14.70 27.46
C SER A 91 4.78 -13.33 28.12
N LYS A 92 4.85 -12.25 27.32
CA LYS A 92 4.61 -10.87 27.75
C LYS A 92 3.28 -10.39 27.15
N LYS A 93 2.33 -10.04 28.01
CA LYS A 93 1.01 -9.56 27.58
C LYS A 93 1.07 -8.10 27.12
N ASN A 94 0.29 -7.76 26.11
CA ASN A 94 0.05 -6.42 25.56
C ASN A 94 1.26 -5.68 24.96
N VAL A 95 2.41 -6.34 24.81
CA VAL A 95 3.61 -5.68 24.27
C VAL A 95 3.59 -5.66 22.73
N LEU A 96 3.13 -6.75 22.10
CA LEU A 96 3.15 -6.85 20.64
C LEU A 96 2.12 -5.94 19.99
N THR A 97 0.93 -5.84 20.56
CA THR A 97 -0.11 -4.93 20.04
C THR A 97 0.36 -3.48 20.09
N ASP A 98 0.99 -3.04 21.17
CA ASP A 98 1.53 -1.68 21.29
C ASP A 98 2.65 -1.43 20.28
N GLU A 99 3.58 -2.37 20.09
CA GLU A 99 4.64 -2.30 19.08
C GLU A 99 4.07 -2.21 17.63
N VAL A 100 2.99 -2.94 17.35
CA VAL A 100 2.32 -2.87 16.04
C VAL A 100 1.65 -1.52 15.84
N LEU A 101 1.03 -0.95 16.88
CA LEU A 101 0.44 0.39 16.80
C LEU A 101 1.51 1.46 16.57
N ASP A 102 2.67 1.35 17.24
CA ASP A 102 3.83 2.23 17.00
C ASP A 102 4.35 2.14 15.56
N ILE A 103 4.32 0.95 14.96
CA ILE A 103 4.68 0.77 13.55
C ILE A 103 3.67 1.48 12.65
N ILE A 104 2.37 1.35 12.92
CA ILE A 104 1.32 2.04 12.14
C ILE A 104 1.50 3.56 12.25
N GLU A 105 1.73 4.07 13.46
CA GLU A 105 2.00 5.49 13.70
C GLU A 105 3.24 5.95 12.91
N THR A 106 4.32 5.16 12.96
CA THR A 106 5.56 5.45 12.23
C THR A 106 5.31 5.53 10.71
N ILE A 107 4.55 4.60 10.14
CA ILE A 107 4.22 4.59 8.69
C ILE A 107 3.48 5.86 8.29
N PHE A 108 2.51 6.32 9.08
CA PHE A 108 1.67 7.45 8.71
C PHE A 108 2.25 8.81 9.08
N PHE A 109 3.01 8.91 10.16
CA PHE A 109 3.51 10.19 10.67
C PHE A 109 5.01 10.40 10.51
N SER A 110 5.73 9.37 10.06
CA SER A 110 7.17 9.44 9.84
C SER A 110 7.58 8.69 8.55
N PRO A 111 6.96 9.03 7.40
CA PRO A 111 7.35 8.44 6.11
C PRO A 111 8.81 8.77 5.80
N LEU A 112 9.45 7.98 4.93
CA LEU A 112 10.83 8.23 4.52
C LEU A 112 10.88 9.42 3.55
N VAL A 113 11.05 10.60 4.13
CA VAL A 113 11.08 11.90 3.43
C VAL A 113 12.45 12.53 3.61
N VAL A 114 13.00 13.07 2.51
CA VAL A 114 14.21 13.87 2.45
C VAL A 114 13.82 15.21 1.87
N GLU A 115 14.07 16.30 2.61
CA GLU A 115 13.62 17.64 2.26
C GLU A 115 12.07 17.70 2.11
N ASP A 116 11.57 17.80 0.89
CA ASP A 116 10.14 17.94 0.57
C ASP A 116 9.61 16.83 -0.38
N HIS A 117 10.31 15.71 -0.47
CA HIS A 117 9.92 14.56 -1.30
C HIS A 117 10.24 13.23 -0.61
N PHE A 118 9.63 12.13 -1.08
CA PHE A 118 10.06 10.80 -0.68
C PHE A 118 11.53 10.58 -1.04
N ASP A 119 12.25 9.77 -0.24
CA ASP A 119 13.62 9.38 -0.56
C ASP A 119 13.73 8.87 -2.00
N SER A 120 14.56 9.53 -2.79
CA SER A 120 14.61 9.33 -4.24
C SER A 120 15.09 7.93 -4.63
N ASP A 121 16.06 7.38 -3.91
CA ASP A 121 16.62 6.08 -4.24
C ASP A 121 15.57 4.97 -3.98
N THR A 122 14.88 5.03 -2.85
CA THR A 122 13.80 4.09 -2.51
C THR A 122 12.63 4.25 -3.48
N PHE A 123 12.23 5.50 -3.77
CA PHE A 123 11.13 5.79 -4.69
C PHE A 123 11.40 5.27 -6.10
N ASP A 124 12.61 5.46 -6.63
CA ASP A 124 13.00 5.00 -7.97
C ASP A 124 13.01 3.46 -8.07
N VAL A 125 13.38 2.76 -7.00
CA VAL A 125 13.29 1.30 -6.95
C VAL A 125 11.83 0.85 -7.00
N GLU A 126 10.95 1.42 -6.17
CA GLU A 126 9.54 1.04 -6.13
C GLU A 126 8.82 1.42 -7.43
N LYS A 127 9.18 2.53 -8.04
CA LYS A 127 8.68 2.94 -9.35
C LYS A 127 9.05 1.94 -10.45
N LYS A 128 10.30 1.46 -10.47
CA LYS A 128 10.74 0.42 -11.42
C LYS A 128 10.00 -0.90 -11.18
N ASN A 129 9.83 -1.31 -9.93
CA ASN A 129 9.09 -2.52 -9.58
C ASN A 129 7.64 -2.41 -10.07
N THR A 130 6.96 -1.28 -9.81
CA THR A 130 5.58 -1.04 -10.25
C THR A 130 5.44 -1.07 -11.77
N ILE A 131 6.40 -0.49 -12.51
CA ILE A 131 6.41 -0.55 -13.98
C ILE A 131 6.56 -2.00 -14.46
N SER A 132 7.49 -2.75 -13.87
CA SER A 132 7.70 -4.17 -14.20
C SER A 132 6.46 -5.01 -13.95
N ASP A 133 5.77 -4.79 -12.84
CA ASP A 133 4.52 -5.48 -12.51
C ASP A 133 3.41 -5.17 -13.51
N LEU A 134 3.26 -3.89 -13.90
CA LEU A 134 2.30 -3.48 -14.92
C LEU A 134 2.60 -4.08 -16.31
N GLU A 135 3.88 -4.10 -16.70
CA GLU A 135 4.30 -4.71 -17.96
C GLU A 135 4.04 -6.22 -17.94
N SER A 136 4.31 -6.89 -16.83
CA SER A 136 4.01 -8.33 -16.66
C SER A 136 2.51 -8.64 -16.68
N GLU A 137 1.65 -7.78 -16.10
CA GLU A 137 0.19 -7.94 -16.20
C GLU A 137 -0.30 -7.86 -17.66
N ILE A 138 0.30 -7.00 -18.48
CA ILE A 138 -0.05 -6.86 -19.90
C ILE A 138 0.38 -8.10 -20.72
N GLU A 139 1.49 -8.71 -20.36
CA GLU A 139 2.00 -9.92 -21.04
C GLU A 139 1.17 -11.16 -20.69
N GLU A 140 0.41 -11.16 -19.61
CA GLU A 140 -0.45 -12.26 -19.20
C GLU A 140 -1.78 -12.23 -20.00
N PRO A 141 -2.06 -13.23 -20.88
CA PRO A 141 -3.17 -13.16 -21.83
C PRO A 141 -4.54 -12.98 -21.19
N TYR A 142 -4.78 -13.55 -20.01
CA TYR A 142 -6.06 -13.43 -19.31
C TYR A 142 -6.29 -12.00 -18.81
N TYR A 143 -5.29 -11.40 -18.17
CA TYR A 143 -5.37 -10.02 -17.68
C TYR A 143 -5.48 -9.02 -18.83
N TYR A 144 -4.73 -9.23 -19.90
CA TYR A 144 -4.83 -8.41 -21.10
C TYR A 144 -6.24 -8.46 -21.72
N ALA A 145 -6.78 -9.67 -21.95
CA ALA A 145 -8.11 -9.84 -22.51
C ALA A 145 -9.20 -9.22 -21.61
N HIS A 146 -9.09 -9.40 -20.29
CA HIS A 146 -10.01 -8.80 -19.33
C HIS A 146 -9.92 -7.26 -19.32
N GLY A 147 -8.72 -6.71 -19.42
CA GLY A 147 -8.49 -5.28 -19.55
C GLY A 147 -9.14 -4.69 -20.80
N GLN A 148 -8.92 -5.34 -21.98
CA GLN A 148 -9.54 -4.95 -23.25
C GLN A 148 -11.06 -5.04 -23.19
N LEU A 149 -11.61 -6.12 -22.62
CA LEU A 149 -13.04 -6.27 -22.45
C LEU A 149 -13.66 -5.12 -21.61
N ASN A 150 -13.01 -4.76 -20.50
CA ASN A 150 -13.47 -3.66 -19.66
C ASN A 150 -13.48 -2.33 -20.42
N GLN A 151 -12.42 -2.04 -21.19
CA GLN A 151 -12.34 -0.81 -22.00
C GLN A 151 -13.42 -0.75 -23.08
N LEU A 152 -13.74 -1.88 -23.71
CA LEU A 152 -14.78 -1.96 -24.73
C LEU A 152 -16.21 -1.94 -24.16
N PHE A 153 -16.39 -2.52 -22.97
CA PHE A 153 -17.71 -2.67 -22.35
C PHE A 153 -18.17 -1.40 -21.62
N PHE A 154 -17.24 -0.69 -20.98
CA PHE A 154 -17.55 0.53 -20.25
C PHE A 154 -17.25 1.75 -21.13
N GLU A 155 -18.28 2.54 -21.43
CA GLU A 155 -18.15 3.84 -22.08
C GLU A 155 -17.38 4.85 -21.21
N ASP A 156 -17.39 4.63 -19.89
CA ASP A 156 -16.64 5.43 -18.92
C ASP A 156 -15.22 4.90 -18.81
N GLU A 157 -14.26 5.62 -19.39
CA GLU A 157 -12.83 5.30 -19.37
C GLU A 157 -12.28 5.10 -17.96
N THR A 158 -12.83 5.82 -16.98
CA THR A 158 -12.41 5.70 -15.57
C THR A 158 -12.71 4.29 -15.01
N ILE A 159 -13.89 3.73 -15.35
CA ILE A 159 -14.23 2.35 -14.94
C ILE A 159 -13.34 1.34 -15.66
N GLY A 160 -13.00 1.57 -16.92
CA GLY A 160 -12.09 0.72 -17.71
C GLY A 160 -10.63 0.75 -17.24
N MET A 161 -10.21 1.78 -16.52
CA MET A 161 -8.82 1.97 -16.09
C MET A 161 -8.35 0.86 -15.13
N SER A 162 -7.09 0.44 -15.25
CA SER A 162 -6.45 -0.47 -14.29
C SER A 162 -6.39 0.14 -12.88
N ARG A 163 -6.47 -0.69 -11.84
CA ARG A 163 -6.23 -0.28 -10.46
C ARG A 163 -4.82 0.29 -10.22
N LEU A 164 -3.86 -0.10 -11.04
CA LEU A 164 -2.47 0.37 -10.97
C LEU A 164 -2.20 1.57 -11.89
N GLY A 165 -3.22 2.02 -12.63
CA GLY A 165 -3.06 3.05 -13.65
C GLY A 165 -2.48 2.51 -14.95
N LYS A 166 -1.69 3.36 -15.62
CA LYS A 166 -0.99 3.06 -16.88
C LYS A 166 0.52 3.20 -16.67
N VAL A 167 1.31 2.41 -17.40
CA VAL A 167 2.79 2.46 -17.35
C VAL A 167 3.33 3.88 -17.56
N ASP A 168 2.77 4.63 -18.52
CA ASP A 168 3.24 5.98 -18.81
C ASP A 168 2.96 6.97 -17.68
N LEU A 169 1.84 6.81 -16.95
CA LEU A 169 1.53 7.62 -15.76
C LEU A 169 2.53 7.34 -14.64
N VAL A 170 2.85 6.07 -14.39
CA VAL A 170 3.86 5.69 -13.40
C VAL A 170 5.25 6.21 -13.80
N ARG A 171 5.61 6.16 -15.08
CA ARG A 171 6.89 6.71 -15.57
C ARG A 171 7.03 8.22 -15.36
N GLN A 172 5.94 8.97 -15.44
CA GLN A 172 5.94 10.43 -15.25
C GLN A 172 5.85 10.84 -13.78
N GLU A 173 5.45 9.92 -12.89
CA GLU A 173 5.24 10.23 -11.49
C GLU A 173 6.55 10.62 -10.79
N THR A 174 6.46 11.53 -9.81
CA THR A 174 7.60 12.06 -9.05
C THR A 174 7.47 11.78 -7.56
N ALA A 175 8.61 11.72 -6.88
CA ALA A 175 8.66 11.53 -5.43
C ALA A 175 7.97 12.68 -4.67
N GLN A 176 8.04 13.91 -5.20
CA GLN A 176 7.38 15.08 -4.62
C GLN A 176 5.86 14.98 -4.77
N ASN A 177 5.35 14.76 -6.00
CA ASN A 177 3.91 14.65 -6.23
C ASN A 177 3.28 13.49 -5.46
N SER A 178 3.98 12.35 -5.36
CA SER A 178 3.54 11.22 -4.55
C SER A 178 3.50 11.56 -3.05
N LEU A 179 4.43 12.35 -2.54
CA LEU A 179 4.37 12.84 -1.15
C LEU A 179 3.20 13.79 -0.93
N GLU A 180 2.93 14.71 -1.87
CA GLU A 180 1.75 15.56 -1.80
C GLU A 180 0.45 14.75 -1.77
N GLN A 181 0.38 13.67 -2.56
CA GLN A 181 -0.77 12.75 -2.55
C GLN A 181 -0.88 11.94 -1.24
N PHE A 182 0.24 11.64 -0.58
CA PHE A 182 0.26 10.99 0.74
C PHE A 182 -0.38 11.87 1.82
N HIS A 183 -0.24 13.19 1.73
CA HIS A 183 -0.79 14.15 2.70
C HIS A 183 -2.26 14.52 2.47
N GLN A 184 -2.91 14.06 1.40
CA GLN A 184 -4.33 14.29 1.10
C GLN A 184 -5.26 13.24 1.72
#